data_56a21fc414d7e0ea37599d9368fe77c3
#
_entry.id   56a21fc414d7e0ea37599d9368fe77c3
#
_cell.length_a   1.000
_cell.length_b   1.000
_cell.length_c   1.000
_cell.angle_alpha   90.00
_cell.angle_beta   90.00
_cell.angle_gamma   90.00
#
_symmetry.space_group_name_H-M   'P 1'
#
loop_
_entity.id
_entity.type
_entity.pdbx_description
1 polymer ?
#
loop_
_entity_poly.entity_id
_entity_poly.type
_entity_poly.pdbx_seq_one_letter_code
_entity_poly.pdbx_strand_id
1 'polypeptide(L)'
;MSLRELFFRYQNFLLYAIIGGFCAALDFGVYSALCFILPYLWANVISTHCGIFCSFLLNRQYNFKVKDKTIKRFFSFYTVGLLGLGISSLLLYILVDIAHFNELICKLLTIVIVAIIQFLLNKFITFKNTSK
;
A
#
# COMPACT_ATOMS: atom_id res chain seq x y z
N MET A 1 13.09 28.14 2.70
CA MET A 1 13.11 26.87 3.44
C MET A 1 14.30 26.04 2.98
N SER A 2 15.12 25.57 3.91
CA SER A 2 16.30 24.76 3.57
C SER A 2 15.88 23.35 3.17
N LEU A 3 16.79 22.62 2.48
CA LEU A 3 16.55 21.24 2.12
C LEU A 3 16.32 20.36 3.37
N ARG A 4 17.05 20.65 4.45
CA ARG A 4 16.90 19.93 5.70
C ARG A 4 15.50 20.12 6.29
N GLU A 5 14.99 21.34 6.27
CA GLU A 5 13.64 21.63 6.77
C GLU A 5 12.57 20.95 5.92
N LEU A 6 12.75 20.95 4.60
CA LEU A 6 11.86 20.22 3.70
C LEU A 6 11.86 18.73 4.00
N PHE A 7 13.05 18.15 4.21
CA PHE A 7 13.17 16.74 4.54
C PHE A 7 12.40 16.42 5.83
N PHE A 8 12.61 17.17 6.89
CA PHE A 8 11.92 16.93 8.16
C PHE A 8 10.41 17.10 8.03
N ARG A 9 9.98 18.07 7.23
CA ARG A 9 8.56 18.35 7.05
C ARG A 9 7.85 17.18 6.32
N TYR A 10 8.50 16.61 5.30
CA TYR A 10 7.91 15.56 4.48
C TYR A 10 8.50 14.18 4.78
N GLN A 11 9.18 14.04 5.92
CA GLN A 11 9.86 12.79 6.28
C GLN A 11 8.91 11.59 6.24
N ASN A 12 7.73 11.70 6.81
CA ASN A 12 6.78 10.61 6.83
C ASN A 12 6.33 10.22 5.42
N PHE A 13 6.12 11.21 4.56
CA PHE A 13 5.78 10.94 3.17
C PHE A 13 6.93 10.24 2.44
N LEU A 14 8.16 10.73 2.63
CA LEU A 14 9.33 10.15 1.97
C LEU A 14 9.57 8.71 2.44
N LEU A 15 9.48 8.46 3.74
CA LEU A 15 9.65 7.11 4.27
C LEU A 15 8.52 6.18 3.81
N TYR A 16 7.28 6.67 3.77
CA TYR A 16 6.18 5.88 3.25
C TYR A 16 6.41 5.52 1.78
N ALA A 17 6.93 6.47 0.99
CA ALA A 17 7.22 6.23 -0.42
C ALA A 17 8.32 5.18 -0.60
N ILE A 18 9.39 5.25 0.22
CA ILE A 18 10.49 4.28 0.15
C ILE A 18 10.01 2.90 0.59
N ILE A 19 9.35 2.81 1.74
CA ILE A 19 8.78 1.56 2.25
C ILE A 19 7.72 1.04 1.28
N GLY A 20 6.88 1.93 0.77
CA GLY A 20 5.86 1.59 -0.19
C GLY A 20 6.43 1.05 -1.49
N GLY A 21 7.54 1.64 -1.95
CA GLY A 21 8.24 1.13 -3.13
C GLY A 21 8.73 -0.29 -2.95
N PHE A 22 9.32 -0.58 -1.78
CA PHE A 22 9.77 -1.94 -1.45
C PHE A 22 8.59 -2.91 -1.38
N CYS A 23 7.52 -2.53 -0.67
CA CYS A 23 6.35 -3.38 -0.52
C CYS A 23 5.58 -3.54 -1.83
N ALA A 24 5.55 -2.49 -2.66
CA ALA A 24 4.95 -2.57 -3.99
C ALA A 24 5.73 -3.51 -4.89
N ALA A 25 7.06 -3.50 -4.80
CA ALA A 25 7.89 -4.44 -5.54
C ALA A 25 7.60 -5.88 -5.11
N LEU A 26 7.44 -6.11 -3.81
CA LEU A 26 7.06 -7.43 -3.29
C LEU A 26 5.67 -7.82 -3.79
N ASP A 27 4.69 -6.94 -3.68
CA ASP A 27 3.33 -7.15 -4.17
C ASP A 27 3.35 -7.49 -5.65
N PHE A 28 4.02 -6.68 -6.46
CA PHE A 28 4.10 -6.88 -7.91
C PHE A 28 4.81 -8.19 -8.25
N GLY A 29 5.89 -8.52 -7.55
CA GLY A 29 6.61 -9.78 -7.77
C GLY A 29 5.75 -10.99 -7.47
N VAL A 30 5.05 -10.99 -6.34
CA VAL A 30 4.14 -12.09 -5.97
C VAL A 30 2.99 -12.17 -6.98
N TYR A 31 2.40 -11.02 -7.33
CA TYR A 31 1.32 -10.97 -8.32
C TYR A 31 1.77 -11.57 -9.66
N SER A 32 2.92 -11.14 -10.16
CA SER A 32 3.43 -11.61 -11.45
C SER A 32 3.66 -13.12 -11.45
N ALA A 33 4.25 -13.64 -10.36
CA ALA A 33 4.49 -15.08 -10.24
C ALA A 33 3.18 -15.86 -10.18
N LEU A 34 2.21 -15.36 -9.41
CA LEU A 34 0.93 -16.04 -9.25
C LEU A 34 0.06 -15.99 -10.51
N CYS A 35 0.23 -14.99 -11.36
CA CYS A 35 -0.51 -14.92 -12.62
C CYS A 35 -0.21 -16.08 -13.55
N PHE A 36 0.92 -16.79 -13.36
CA PHE A 36 1.22 -18.00 -14.12
C PHE A 36 0.35 -19.19 -13.74
N ILE A 37 -0.22 -19.19 -12.52
CA ILE A 37 -0.97 -20.36 -12.01
C ILE A 37 -2.36 -19.98 -11.51
N LEU A 38 -2.68 -18.72 -11.34
CA LEU A 38 -3.96 -18.25 -10.82
C LEU A 38 -4.52 -17.14 -11.71
N PRO A 39 -5.86 -16.98 -11.75
CA PRO A 39 -6.46 -15.78 -12.36
C PRO A 39 -5.96 -14.52 -11.69
N TYR A 40 -5.86 -13.43 -12.45
CA TYR A 40 -5.23 -12.21 -11.96
C TYR A 40 -5.92 -11.60 -10.72
N LEU A 41 -7.24 -11.76 -10.59
CA LEU A 41 -7.94 -11.22 -9.40
C LEU A 41 -7.55 -11.99 -8.13
N TRP A 42 -7.40 -13.31 -8.20
CA TRP A 42 -6.90 -14.09 -7.05
C TRP A 42 -5.45 -13.77 -6.75
N ALA A 43 -4.62 -13.62 -7.80
CA ALA A 43 -3.23 -13.18 -7.63
C ALA A 43 -3.17 -11.83 -6.92
N ASN A 44 -4.06 -10.90 -7.29
CA ASN A 44 -4.13 -9.59 -6.65
C ASN A 44 -4.49 -9.69 -5.16
N VAL A 45 -5.44 -10.54 -4.80
CA VAL A 45 -5.82 -10.72 -3.39
C VAL A 45 -4.62 -11.18 -2.56
N ILE A 46 -3.93 -12.22 -3.02
CA ILE A 46 -2.80 -12.79 -2.27
C ILE A 46 -1.63 -11.81 -2.21
N SER A 47 -1.23 -11.24 -3.34
CA SER A 47 -0.10 -10.32 -3.39
C SER A 47 -0.32 -9.06 -2.56
N THR A 48 -1.54 -8.53 -2.59
CA THR A 48 -1.89 -7.34 -1.82
C THR A 48 -1.78 -7.62 -0.32
N HIS A 49 -2.20 -8.79 0.15
CA HIS A 49 -2.04 -9.14 1.56
C HIS A 49 -0.57 -9.19 1.96
N CYS A 50 0.30 -9.75 1.13
CA CYS A 50 1.74 -9.74 1.39
C CYS A 50 2.26 -8.31 1.53
N GLY A 51 1.84 -7.42 0.64
CA GLY A 51 2.22 -6.01 0.70
C GLY A 51 1.70 -5.31 1.95
N ILE A 52 0.46 -5.56 2.33
CA ILE A 52 -0.17 -4.95 3.51
C ILE A 52 0.61 -5.32 4.78
N PHE A 53 0.88 -6.60 5.00
CA PHE A 53 1.60 -7.03 6.20
C PHE A 53 2.99 -6.42 6.25
N CYS A 54 3.73 -6.48 5.15
CA CYS A 54 5.06 -5.90 5.06
C CYS A 54 5.03 -4.39 5.32
N SER A 55 4.11 -3.70 4.67
CA SER A 55 3.99 -2.24 4.78
C SER A 55 3.62 -1.81 6.20
N PHE A 56 2.69 -2.51 6.85
CA PHE A 56 2.32 -2.19 8.23
C PHE A 56 3.52 -2.30 9.17
N LEU A 57 4.23 -3.42 9.10
CA LEU A 57 5.37 -3.65 9.99
C LEU A 57 6.46 -2.62 9.79
N LEU A 58 6.81 -2.32 8.54
CA LEU A 58 7.88 -1.38 8.25
C LEU A 58 7.48 0.06 8.59
N ASN A 59 6.26 0.47 8.29
CA ASN A 59 5.82 1.82 8.61
C ASN A 59 5.68 2.03 10.11
N ARG A 60 5.18 1.03 10.84
CA ARG A 60 5.08 1.10 12.28
C ARG A 60 6.45 1.24 12.92
N GLN A 61 7.42 0.44 12.45
CA GLN A 61 8.75 0.37 13.07
C GLN A 61 9.62 1.55 12.71
N TYR A 62 9.62 1.99 11.45
CA TYR A 62 10.62 2.92 10.95
C TYR A 62 10.07 4.27 10.55
N ASN A 63 8.79 4.38 10.19
CA ASN A 63 8.23 5.63 9.66
C ASN A 63 7.48 6.40 10.73
N PHE A 64 6.34 5.91 11.13
CA PHE A 64 5.47 6.64 12.05
C PHE A 64 5.88 6.47 13.50
N LYS A 65 6.62 5.41 13.82
CA LYS A 65 7.21 5.14 15.16
C LYS A 65 6.16 5.17 16.28
N VAL A 66 4.94 4.77 15.97
CA VAL A 66 3.85 4.72 16.94
C VAL A 66 3.64 3.25 17.28
N LYS A 67 4.18 2.81 18.41
CA LYS A 67 4.24 1.39 18.77
C LYS A 67 3.19 0.98 19.79
N ASP A 68 2.43 1.93 20.31
CA ASP A 68 1.32 1.62 21.20
C ASP A 68 0.10 1.14 20.42
N LYS A 69 -0.83 0.47 21.12
CA LYS A 69 -2.09 0.02 20.51
C LYS A 69 -1.86 -0.77 19.22
N THR A 70 -0.87 -1.67 19.23
CA THR A 70 -0.43 -2.38 18.02
C THR A 70 -1.58 -3.10 17.32
N ILE A 71 -2.42 -3.83 18.08
CA ILE A 71 -3.52 -4.59 17.50
C ILE A 71 -4.55 -3.65 16.85
N LYS A 72 -4.92 -2.58 17.55
CA LYS A 72 -5.88 -1.61 17.04
C LYS A 72 -5.37 -0.93 15.76
N ARG A 73 -4.09 -0.54 15.76
CA ARG A 73 -3.49 0.09 14.58
C ARG A 73 -3.35 -0.89 13.42
N PHE A 74 -3.06 -2.16 13.72
CA PHE A 74 -3.02 -3.19 12.70
C PHE A 74 -4.38 -3.36 12.02
N PHE A 75 -5.46 -3.44 12.80
CA PHE A 75 -6.79 -3.59 12.22
C PHE A 75 -7.20 -2.36 11.39
N SER A 76 -6.83 -1.15 11.86
CA SER A 76 -7.07 0.06 11.07
C SER A 76 -6.30 0.03 9.76
N PHE A 77 -5.02 -0.31 9.81
CA PHE A 77 -4.18 -0.42 8.62
C PHE A 77 -4.70 -1.50 7.67
N TYR A 78 -5.10 -2.64 8.23
CA TYR A 78 -5.64 -3.74 7.43
C TYR A 78 -6.95 -3.32 6.75
N THR A 79 -7.82 -2.61 7.46
CA THR A 79 -9.06 -2.10 6.88
C THR A 79 -8.78 -1.16 5.71
N VAL A 80 -7.82 -0.24 5.87
CA VAL A 80 -7.40 0.65 4.78
C VAL A 80 -6.83 -0.17 3.63
N GLY A 81 -6.05 -1.22 3.95
CA GLY A 81 -5.54 -2.14 2.95
C GLY A 81 -6.62 -2.85 2.17
N LEU A 82 -7.68 -3.30 2.86
CA LEU A 82 -8.82 -3.95 2.21
C LEU A 82 -9.59 -2.99 1.31
N LEU A 83 -9.73 -1.72 1.71
CA LEU A 83 -10.31 -0.70 0.84
C LEU A 83 -9.47 -0.54 -0.43
N GLY A 84 -8.14 -0.50 -0.26
CA GLY A 84 -7.23 -0.44 -1.40
C GLY A 84 -7.34 -1.68 -2.29
N LEU A 85 -7.47 -2.86 -1.69
CA LEU A 85 -7.66 -4.11 -2.44
C LEU A 85 -8.95 -4.05 -3.26
N GLY A 86 -10.05 -3.56 -2.67
CA GLY A 86 -11.30 -3.41 -3.38
C GLY A 86 -11.17 -2.44 -4.55
N ILE A 87 -10.55 -1.28 -4.32
CA ILE A 87 -10.33 -0.28 -5.38
C ILE A 87 -9.43 -0.86 -6.47
N SER A 88 -8.32 -1.49 -6.10
CA SER A 88 -7.39 -2.05 -7.09
C SER A 88 -8.03 -3.17 -7.90
N SER A 89 -8.80 -4.04 -7.25
CA SER A 89 -9.50 -5.13 -7.95
C SER A 89 -10.52 -4.60 -8.94
N LEU A 90 -11.26 -3.57 -8.55
CA LEU A 90 -12.22 -2.93 -9.46
C LEU A 90 -11.50 -2.27 -10.64
N LEU A 91 -10.41 -1.55 -10.38
CA LEU A 91 -9.63 -0.93 -11.46
C LEU A 91 -9.04 -1.98 -12.38
N LEU A 92 -8.49 -3.07 -11.83
CA LEU A 92 -7.95 -4.17 -12.63
C LEU A 92 -9.05 -4.78 -13.51
N TYR A 93 -10.22 -5.03 -12.93
CA TYR A 93 -11.33 -5.59 -13.69
C TYR A 93 -11.70 -4.69 -14.87
N ILE A 94 -11.82 -3.39 -14.63
CA ILE A 94 -12.17 -2.44 -15.69
C ILE A 94 -11.08 -2.38 -16.75
N LEU A 95 -9.81 -2.32 -16.34
CA LEU A 95 -8.71 -2.16 -17.29
C LEU A 95 -8.38 -3.45 -18.04
N VAL A 96 -8.48 -4.60 -17.36
CA VAL A 96 -8.12 -5.87 -17.99
C VAL A 96 -9.30 -6.50 -18.74
N ASP A 97 -10.44 -6.68 -18.06
CA ASP A 97 -11.56 -7.43 -18.64
C ASP A 97 -12.41 -6.57 -19.58
N ILE A 98 -12.55 -5.28 -19.30
CA ILE A 98 -13.37 -4.39 -20.13
C ILE A 98 -12.55 -3.71 -21.21
N ALA A 99 -11.42 -3.08 -20.82
CA ALA A 99 -10.57 -2.34 -21.75
C ALA A 99 -9.49 -3.19 -22.43
N HIS A 100 -9.28 -4.42 -21.97
CA HIS A 100 -8.33 -5.40 -22.55
C HIS A 100 -6.86 -4.94 -22.54
N PHE A 101 -6.47 -4.18 -21.51
CA PHE A 101 -5.07 -3.81 -21.32
C PHE A 101 -4.31 -4.97 -20.64
N ASN A 102 -2.96 -4.91 -20.75
CA ASN A 102 -2.10 -5.92 -20.15
C ASN A 102 -2.23 -5.90 -18.62
N GLU A 103 -2.40 -7.09 -18.00
CA GLU A 103 -2.64 -7.22 -16.57
C GLU A 103 -1.47 -6.74 -15.71
N LEU A 104 -0.22 -6.87 -16.17
CA LEU A 104 0.95 -6.44 -15.42
C LEU A 104 1.07 -4.92 -15.43
N ILE A 105 0.83 -4.29 -16.57
CA ILE A 105 0.86 -2.82 -16.69
C ILE A 105 -0.27 -2.21 -15.85
N CYS A 106 -1.46 -2.81 -15.90
CA CYS A 106 -2.59 -2.35 -15.10
C CYS A 106 -2.30 -2.42 -13.61
N LYS A 107 -1.63 -3.49 -13.16
CA LYS A 107 -1.26 -3.63 -11.76
C LYS A 107 -0.32 -2.51 -11.33
N LEU A 108 0.67 -2.17 -12.15
CA LEU A 108 1.58 -1.06 -11.83
C LEU A 108 0.83 0.26 -11.67
N LEU A 109 -0.12 0.54 -12.58
CA LEU A 109 -0.91 1.75 -12.49
C LEU A 109 -1.78 1.79 -11.24
N THR A 110 -2.42 0.68 -10.89
CA THR A 110 -3.27 0.62 -9.69
C THR A 110 -2.46 0.76 -8.42
N ILE A 111 -1.24 0.20 -8.36
CA ILE A 111 -0.36 0.36 -7.20
C ILE A 111 -0.12 1.85 -6.90
N VAL A 112 0.19 2.65 -7.92
CA VAL A 112 0.46 4.07 -7.73
C VAL A 112 -0.78 4.80 -7.22
N ILE A 113 -1.93 4.57 -7.84
CA ILE A 113 -3.18 5.24 -7.47
C ILE A 113 -3.58 4.89 -6.04
N VAL A 114 -3.57 3.61 -5.71
CA VAL A 114 -4.00 3.12 -4.40
C VAL A 114 -3.01 3.56 -3.31
N ALA A 115 -1.70 3.58 -3.61
CA ALA A 115 -0.69 3.98 -2.64
C ALA A 115 -0.91 5.40 -2.13
N ILE A 116 -1.28 6.33 -3.00
CA ILE A 116 -1.54 7.71 -2.60
C ILE A 116 -2.74 7.77 -1.65
N ILE A 117 -3.82 7.07 -1.99
CA ILE A 117 -5.02 7.03 -1.16
C ILE A 117 -4.70 6.42 0.20
N GLN A 118 -3.99 5.29 0.22
CA GLN A 118 -3.65 4.59 1.46
C GLN A 118 -2.71 5.39 2.34
N PHE A 119 -1.75 6.11 1.75
CA PHE A 119 -0.86 6.97 2.52
C PHE A 119 -1.65 8.00 3.31
N LEU A 120 -2.58 8.70 2.65
CA LEU A 120 -3.36 9.74 3.31
C LEU A 120 -4.23 9.15 4.42
N LEU A 121 -4.89 8.04 4.16
CA LEU A 121 -5.75 7.40 5.15
C LEU A 121 -4.96 6.88 6.34
N ASN A 122 -3.82 6.24 6.11
CA ASN A 122 -3.02 5.69 7.19
C ASN A 122 -2.36 6.78 8.02
N LYS A 123 -1.88 7.85 7.39
CA LYS A 123 -1.27 8.96 8.11
C LYS A 123 -2.27 9.63 9.05
N PHE A 124 -3.49 9.88 8.60
CA PHE A 124 -4.46 10.64 9.37
C PHE A 124 -5.36 9.80 10.27
N ILE A 125 -5.41 8.48 10.06
CA ILE A 125 -6.29 7.59 10.83
C ILE A 125 -5.49 6.54 11.60
N THR A 126 -4.75 5.69 10.89
CA THR A 126 -4.09 4.52 11.49
C THR A 126 -2.99 4.91 12.45
N PHE A 127 -2.09 5.78 12.04
CA PHE A 127 -0.91 6.17 12.79
C PHE A 127 -1.04 7.55 13.42
N LYS A 128 -2.28 8.00 13.62
CA LYS A 128 -2.54 9.25 14.28
C LYS A 128 -1.98 9.23 15.70
N ASN A 129 -1.18 10.26 16.03
CA ASN A 129 -0.65 10.39 17.36
C ASN A 129 -1.74 10.93 18.28
N THR A 130 -2.08 10.17 19.32
CA THR A 130 -3.14 10.51 20.26
C THR A 130 -2.65 11.29 21.49
N SER A 131 -1.38 11.62 21.53
CA SER A 131 -0.77 12.31 22.69
C SER A 131 -0.90 13.82 22.64
N LYS A 132 -1.91 14.34 21.97
CA LYS A 132 -2.17 15.78 21.99
C LYS A 132 -2.88 16.17 23.26
#